data_8dd97e106e029d651ef87f55cdce9bee
#
_entry.id   8dd97e106e029d651ef87f55cdce9bee
#
_cell.length_a   1.000
_cell.length_b   1.000
_cell.length_c   1.000
_cell.angle_alpha   90.00
_cell.angle_beta   90.00
_cell.angle_gamma   90.00
#
_symmetry.space_group_name_H-M   'P 1'
#
loop_
_entity.id
_entity.type
_entity.pdbx_description
1 polymer ?
#
loop_
_entity_poly.entity_id
_entity_poly.type
_entity_poly.pdbx_seq_one_letter_code
_entity_poly.pdbx_strand_id
1 'polypeptide(L)' 'MARRKKLENTSLEEQLEYVEQEIRTKESDLRELRHKAKELQKEIEEKQKDELFKALIA' A
#
# COMPACT_ATOMS: atom_id res chain seq x y z
N MET A 1 26.73 -33.63 -0.58
CA MET A 1 27.24 -32.27 -0.37
C MET A 1 26.85 -31.33 -1.49
N ALA A 2 27.04 -31.73 -2.75
CA ALA A 2 26.58 -30.96 -3.88
C ALA A 2 25.05 -30.75 -3.85
N ARG A 3 24.31 -31.73 -3.36
CA ARG A 3 22.86 -31.63 -3.24
C ARG A 3 22.45 -30.54 -2.26
N ARG A 4 23.18 -30.37 -1.16
CA ARG A 4 22.86 -29.33 -0.18
C ARG A 4 23.04 -27.94 -0.77
N LYS A 5 24.10 -27.72 -1.54
CA LYS A 5 24.34 -26.45 -2.19
C LYS A 5 23.25 -26.12 -3.19
N LYS A 6 22.83 -27.12 -3.98
CA LYS A 6 21.73 -26.93 -4.93
C LYS A 6 20.42 -26.62 -4.21
N LEU A 7 20.15 -27.34 -3.14
CA LEU A 7 18.95 -27.10 -2.35
C LEU A 7 18.97 -25.71 -1.70
N GLU A 8 20.13 -25.31 -1.20
CA GLU A 8 20.29 -23.99 -0.62
C GLU A 8 20.10 -22.90 -1.66
N ASN A 9 20.66 -23.06 -2.86
CA ASN A 9 20.48 -22.09 -3.93
C ASN A 9 19.03 -22.03 -4.38
N THR A 10 18.38 -23.18 -4.54
CA THR A 10 16.98 -23.25 -4.90
C THR A 10 16.12 -22.59 -3.82
N SER A 11 16.45 -22.86 -2.57
CA SER A 11 15.71 -22.25 -1.45
C SER A 11 15.89 -20.75 -1.41
N LEU A 12 17.06 -20.26 -1.71
CA LEU A 12 17.31 -18.81 -1.76
C LEU A 12 16.57 -18.16 -2.92
N GLU A 13 16.57 -18.80 -4.07
CA GLU A 13 15.80 -18.30 -5.22
C GLU A 13 14.32 -18.28 -4.94
N GLU A 14 13.80 -19.33 -4.32
CA GLU A 14 12.40 -19.39 -3.93
C GLU A 14 12.06 -18.31 -2.91
N GLN A 15 12.94 -18.11 -1.95
CA GLN A 15 12.77 -17.05 -0.96
C GLN A 15 12.76 -15.67 -1.60
N LEU A 16 13.64 -15.47 -2.57
CA LEU A 16 13.69 -14.22 -3.29
C LEU A 16 12.40 -13.97 -4.07
N GLU A 17 11.92 -14.99 -4.76
CA GLU A 17 10.64 -14.89 -5.49
C GLU A 17 9.49 -14.56 -4.56
N TYR A 18 9.45 -15.21 -3.42
CA TYR A 18 8.42 -14.96 -2.42
C TYR A 18 8.48 -13.52 -1.91
N VAL A 19 9.67 -13.05 -1.60
CA VAL A 19 9.85 -11.68 -1.12
C VAL A 19 9.47 -10.67 -2.20
N GLU A 20 9.84 -10.95 -3.45
CA GLU A 20 9.47 -10.07 -4.56
C GLU A 20 7.97 -10.00 -4.76
N GLN A 21 7.28 -11.13 -4.62
CA GLN A 21 5.83 -11.16 -4.69
C GLN A 21 5.20 -10.37 -3.54
N GLU A 22 5.73 -10.50 -2.34
CA GLU A 22 5.27 -9.72 -1.20
C GLU A 22 5.45 -8.23 -1.41
N ILE A 23 6.58 -7.86 -1.97
CA ILE A 23 6.85 -6.46 -2.28
C ILE A 23 5.80 -5.92 -3.25
N ARG A 24 5.50 -6.65 -4.30
CA ARG A 24 4.48 -6.25 -5.28
C ARG A 24 3.11 -6.11 -4.64
N THR A 25 2.74 -7.07 -3.80
CA THR A 25 1.46 -7.03 -3.11
C THR A 25 1.37 -5.84 -2.18
N LYS A 26 2.43 -5.59 -1.42
CA LYS A 26 2.47 -4.46 -0.49
C LYS A 26 2.50 -3.13 -1.21
N GLU A 27 3.16 -3.06 -2.35
CA GLU A 27 3.16 -1.84 -3.17
C GLU A 27 1.77 -1.55 -3.72
N SER A 28 1.07 -2.60 -4.15
CA SER A 28 -0.30 -2.47 -4.61
C SER A 28 -1.23 -2.01 -3.48
N ASP A 29 -1.11 -2.63 -2.32
CA ASP A 29 -1.87 -2.25 -1.14
C ASP A 29 -1.57 -0.81 -0.72
N LEU A 30 -0.31 -0.43 -0.79
CA LEU A 30 0.11 0.93 -0.45
C LEU A 30 -0.50 1.96 -1.40
N ARG A 31 -0.57 1.65 -2.69
CA ARG A 31 -1.23 2.52 -3.66
C ARG A 31 -2.70 2.69 -3.35
N GLU A 32 -3.37 1.60 -3.02
CA GLU A 32 -4.79 1.65 -2.64
C GLU A 32 -5.01 2.48 -1.39
N LEU A 33 -4.17 2.30 -0.39
CA LEU A 33 -4.26 3.07 0.84
C LEU A 33 -4.00 4.55 0.61
N ARG A 34 -3.03 4.88 -0.23
CA ARG A 34 -2.76 6.27 -0.59
C ARG A 34 -3.93 6.90 -1.33
N HIS A 35 -4.55 6.13 -2.20
CA HIS A 35 -5.72 6.59 -2.92
C HIS A 35 -6.89 6.86 -1.96
N LYS A 36 -7.12 5.95 -1.04
CA LYS A 36 -8.14 6.13 0.00
C LYS A 36 -7.85 7.34 0.88
N ALA A 37 -6.60 7.53 1.23
CA ALA A 37 -6.19 8.68 2.03
C ALA A 37 -6.49 9.98 1.30
N LYS A 38 -6.22 10.04 0.01
CA LYS A 38 -6.53 11.22 -0.81
C LYS A 38 -8.03 11.47 -0.88
N GLU A 39 -8.81 10.42 -1.07
CA GLU A 39 -10.27 10.55 -1.12
C GLU A 39 -10.83 11.04 0.21
N LEU A 40 -10.35 10.50 1.32
CA LEU A 40 -10.77 10.92 2.64
C LEU A 40 -10.36 12.36 2.91
N GLN A 41 -9.19 12.75 2.48
CA GLN A 41 -8.74 14.13 2.60
C GLN A 41 -9.65 15.09 1.84
N LYS A 42 -10.04 14.72 0.63
CA LYS A 42 -10.99 15.50 -0.16
C LYS A 42 -12.33 15.64 0.55
N GLU A 43 -12.82 14.53 1.09
CA GLU A 43 -14.10 14.55 1.81
C GLU A 43 -14.04 15.45 3.05
N ILE A 44 -12.94 15.40 3.77
CA ILE A 44 -12.73 16.25 4.94
C ILE A 44 -12.70 17.71 4.51
N GLU A 45 -11.97 18.04 3.46
CA GLU A 45 -11.91 19.42 2.95
C GLU A 45 -13.28 19.91 2.50
N GLU A 46 -14.04 19.09 1.82
CA GLU A 46 -15.39 19.44 1.38
C GLU A 46 -16.33 19.67 2.57
N LYS A 47 -16.24 18.81 3.57
CA LYS A 47 -17.02 18.98 4.80
C LYS A 47 -16.65 20.26 5.51
N GLN A 48 -15.38 20.56 5.61
CA GLN A 48 -14.93 21.80 6.25
C GLN A 48 -15.40 23.02 5.49
N LYS A 49 -15.38 23.00 4.18
CA LYS A 49 -15.91 24.07 3.36
C LYS A 49 -17.40 24.24 3.56
N ASP A 50 -18.14 23.15 3.59
CA ASP A 50 -19.60 23.19 3.83
C ASP A 50 -19.92 23.76 5.20
N GLU A 51 -19.18 23.36 6.23
CA GLU A 51 -19.37 23.88 7.58
C GLU A 51 -19.06 25.36 7.66
N LEU A 52 -17.98 25.80 7.01
CA LEU A 52 -17.63 27.20 6.93
C LEU A 52 -18.70 28.00 6.19
N PHE A 53 -19.17 27.46 5.09
CA PHE A 53 -20.22 28.10 4.31
C PHE A 53 -21.51 28.24 5.11
N LYS A 54 -21.91 27.19 5.81
CA LYS A 54 -23.09 27.22 6.68
C LYS A 54 -22.92 28.23 7.80
N ALA A 55 -21.76 28.30 8.39
CA ALA A 55 -21.48 29.26 9.46
C ALA A 55 -21.52 30.69 8.94
N LEU A 56 -21.11 30.92 7.72
CA LEU A 56 -21.16 32.24 7.10
C LEU A 56 -22.58 32.69 6.76
N ILE A 57 -23.41 31.75 6.37
CA ILE A 57 -24.80 32.04 6.04
C ILE A 57 -25.64 32.21 7.28
N ALA A 58 -25.36 31.38 8.28
CA ALA A 58 -26.07 31.47 9.56
C ALA A 58 -25.67 32.71 10.33
#